data_478c877851085f48d9208dd5b8c1069c
#
_entry.id   478c877851085f48d9208dd5b8c1069c
#
_cell.length_a   1.000
_cell.length_b   1.000
_cell.length_c   1.000
_cell.angle_alpha   90.00
_cell.angle_beta   90.00
_cell.angle_gamma   90.00
#
_symmetry.space_group_name_H-M   'P 1'
#
loop_
_entity.id
_entity.type
_entity.pdbx_description
1 polymer ?
#
loop_
_entity_poly.entity_id
_entity_poly.type
_entity_poly.pdbx_seq_one_letter_code
_entity_poly.pdbx_strand_id
1 'polypeptide(L)'
;MAIHVIQSQRIDVLLDSMLRIVNQTARNPFEVLQTRHFIVPSPAVETWLTQKIAEKKGISANTQFHHRIRAFQWTSYQWVLNAPKEVEQVREANIPRIIIKWRVFQALRKCILPEQIPLDVDHPLYSIVKRIYDSADRLEQGTEKQLKKQSMLYWVAEQVSRLFSHYMDYRGYCARNCPPNNCGCPSNWLESWGQDIALDIEQMIYSPKDENGHEMQVADFVKIQARELEAWQRWLWQHVFQDDYAKILEIERLYWE
;
A
#
# COMPACT_ATOMS: atom_id res chain seq x y z
N MET A 1 13.19 3.08 -25.18
CA MET A 1 13.59 3.37 -23.79
C MET A 1 14.46 2.21 -23.31
N ALA A 2 15.67 2.45 -22.81
CA ALA A 2 16.56 1.39 -22.35
C ALA A 2 16.61 1.39 -20.81
N ILE A 3 16.47 0.20 -20.22
CA ILE A 3 16.63 0.00 -18.76
C ILE A 3 18.07 -0.45 -18.52
N HIS A 4 18.80 0.26 -17.68
CA HIS A 4 20.14 -0.09 -17.26
C HIS A 4 20.11 -0.62 -15.84
N VAL A 5 20.53 -1.86 -15.64
CA VAL A 5 20.64 -2.47 -14.30
C VAL A 5 22.10 -2.50 -13.90
N ILE A 6 22.43 -1.87 -12.79
CA ILE A 6 23.79 -1.80 -12.24
C ILE A 6 23.76 -2.41 -10.85
N GLN A 7 24.59 -3.43 -10.61
CA GLN A 7 24.72 -4.10 -9.32
C GLN A 7 26.15 -3.97 -8.80
N SER A 8 26.29 -3.64 -7.53
CA SER A 8 27.58 -3.62 -6.82
C SER A 8 27.35 -3.77 -5.31
N GLN A 9 28.29 -4.42 -4.64
CA GLN A 9 28.34 -4.44 -3.17
C GLN A 9 28.93 -3.14 -2.60
N ARG A 10 29.51 -2.30 -3.43
CA ARG A 10 30.14 -1.04 -3.05
C ARG A 10 29.23 0.13 -3.44
N ILE A 11 28.78 0.89 -2.46
CA ILE A 11 27.86 2.01 -2.65
C ILE A 11 28.51 3.19 -3.39
N ASP A 12 29.82 3.39 -3.23
CA ASP A 12 30.59 4.41 -3.95
C ASP A 12 30.62 4.14 -5.47
N VAL A 13 30.76 2.87 -5.86
CA VAL A 13 30.71 2.44 -7.27
C VAL A 13 29.32 2.65 -7.88
N LEU A 14 28.27 2.36 -7.11
CA LEU A 14 26.89 2.64 -7.53
C LEU A 14 26.65 4.13 -7.71
N LEU A 15 27.12 4.95 -6.76
CA LEU A 15 27.04 6.40 -6.83
C LEU A 15 27.75 6.96 -8.06
N ASP A 16 28.97 6.50 -8.33
CA ASP A 16 29.75 6.96 -9.50
C ASP A 16 29.10 6.57 -10.83
N SER A 17 28.52 5.37 -10.87
CA SER A 17 27.78 4.89 -12.04
C SER A 17 26.50 5.69 -12.27
N MET A 18 25.73 5.94 -11.21
CA MET A 18 24.55 6.80 -11.25
C MET A 18 24.91 8.22 -11.73
N LEU A 19 25.95 8.83 -11.16
CA LEU A 19 26.38 10.16 -11.54
C LEU A 19 26.85 10.24 -12.99
N ARG A 20 27.47 9.21 -13.54
CA ARG A 20 27.82 9.14 -14.96
C ARG A 20 26.58 9.16 -15.87
N ILE A 21 25.54 8.42 -15.51
CA ILE A 21 24.28 8.38 -16.28
C ILE A 21 23.58 9.75 -16.20
N VAL A 22 23.48 10.30 -14.98
CA VAL A 22 22.82 11.59 -14.73
C VAL A 22 23.60 12.77 -15.32
N ASN A 23 24.91 12.62 -15.54
CA ASN A 23 25.79 13.65 -16.11
C ASN A 23 25.99 13.55 -17.62
N GLN A 24 25.22 12.71 -18.32
CA GLN A 24 25.23 12.80 -19.78
C GLN A 24 24.97 14.25 -20.17
N THR A 25 25.87 14.76 -20.98
CA THR A 25 25.90 16.18 -21.39
C THR A 25 24.54 16.62 -21.89
N ALA A 26 24.02 17.65 -21.25
CA ALA A 26 22.79 18.28 -21.70
C ALA A 26 22.95 18.74 -23.16
N ARG A 27 22.04 18.33 -24.01
CA ARG A 27 22.07 18.68 -25.44
C ARG A 27 21.66 20.13 -25.68
N ASN A 28 20.96 20.71 -24.71
CA ASN A 28 20.55 22.11 -24.75
C ASN A 28 20.50 22.70 -23.32
N PRO A 29 20.56 24.03 -23.17
CA PRO A 29 20.56 24.70 -21.86
C PRO A 29 19.33 24.38 -21.00
N PHE A 30 18.17 24.07 -21.60
CA PHE A 30 16.94 23.77 -20.85
C PHE A 30 16.98 22.40 -20.16
N GLU A 31 17.74 21.45 -20.70
CA GLU A 31 17.94 20.14 -20.07
C GLU A 31 18.69 20.24 -18.72
N VAL A 32 19.50 21.29 -18.55
CA VAL A 32 20.18 21.56 -17.26
C VAL A 32 19.18 21.95 -16.19
N LEU A 33 18.09 22.60 -16.56
CA LEU A 33 17.03 23.05 -15.65
C LEU A 33 15.98 21.97 -15.37
N GLN A 34 15.99 20.86 -16.10
CA GLN A 34 15.03 19.79 -15.89
C GLN A 34 15.25 19.13 -14.52
N THR A 35 14.17 18.92 -13.79
CA THR A 35 14.20 18.21 -12.52
C THR A 35 14.57 16.75 -12.74
N ARG A 36 15.56 16.26 -11.98
CA ARG A 36 15.97 14.86 -11.97
C ARG A 36 15.27 14.12 -10.85
N HIS A 37 14.66 12.99 -11.17
CA HIS A 37 13.88 12.22 -10.24
C HIS A 37 14.67 10.99 -9.75
N PHE A 38 14.74 10.84 -8.44
CA PHE A 38 15.37 9.71 -7.77
C PHE A 38 14.34 8.97 -6.92
N ILE A 39 14.29 7.67 -7.06
CA ILE A 39 13.50 6.81 -6.17
C ILE A 39 14.46 6.21 -5.16
N VAL A 40 14.22 6.49 -3.88
CA VAL A 40 15.11 6.08 -2.78
C VAL A 40 14.29 5.38 -1.68
N PRO A 41 14.90 4.43 -0.96
CA PRO A 41 14.16 3.64 0.05
C PRO A 41 13.81 4.43 1.32
N SER A 42 14.52 5.53 1.61
CA SER A 42 14.30 6.27 2.85
C SER A 42 14.82 7.72 2.78
N PRO A 43 14.33 8.61 3.67
CA PRO A 43 14.86 9.97 3.83
C PRO A 43 16.36 10.02 4.18
N ALA A 44 16.87 9.02 4.89
CA ALA A 44 18.29 8.94 5.21
C ALA A 44 19.14 8.76 3.95
N VAL A 45 18.69 7.93 2.99
CA VAL A 45 19.35 7.76 1.70
C VAL A 45 19.25 9.04 0.85
N GLU A 46 18.12 9.74 0.88
CA GLU A 46 17.96 11.05 0.24
C GLU A 46 19.01 12.05 0.76
N THR A 47 19.09 12.22 2.07
CA THR A 47 20.05 13.15 2.71
C THR A 47 21.47 12.78 2.32
N TRP A 48 21.82 11.49 2.40
CA TRP A 48 23.14 11.00 2.02
C TRP A 48 23.45 11.27 0.55
N LEU A 49 22.53 10.99 -0.38
CA LEU A 49 22.71 11.25 -1.80
C LEU A 49 22.85 12.74 -2.10
N THR A 50 22.02 13.58 -1.48
CA THR A 50 22.11 15.03 -1.64
C THR A 50 23.49 15.57 -1.25
N GLN A 51 24.02 15.11 -0.11
CA GLN A 51 25.37 15.47 0.35
C GLN A 51 26.44 14.96 -0.62
N LYS A 52 26.35 13.69 -1.04
CA LYS A 52 27.36 13.10 -1.95
C LYS A 52 27.33 13.71 -3.35
N ILE A 53 26.16 14.10 -3.85
CA ILE A 53 26.04 14.84 -5.11
C ILE A 53 26.68 16.21 -4.95
N ALA A 54 26.40 16.92 -3.85
CA ALA A 54 27.00 18.24 -3.58
C ALA A 54 28.51 18.17 -3.40
N GLU A 55 29.05 17.17 -2.68
CA GLU A 55 30.47 16.92 -2.52
C GLU A 55 31.18 16.71 -3.87
N LYS A 56 30.60 15.94 -4.78
CA LYS A 56 31.23 15.62 -6.07
C LYS A 56 31.03 16.66 -7.16
N LYS A 57 29.98 17.47 -7.08
CA LYS A 57 29.58 18.44 -8.11
C LYS A 57 29.63 19.90 -7.65
N GLY A 58 29.88 20.12 -6.38
CA GLY A 58 29.81 21.46 -5.77
C GLY A 58 28.38 21.90 -5.42
N ILE A 59 27.36 21.32 -6.04
CA ILE A 59 25.95 21.66 -5.80
C ILE A 59 25.06 20.44 -6.03
N SER A 60 23.99 20.35 -5.25
CA SER A 60 22.85 19.45 -5.50
C SER A 60 21.60 20.30 -5.74
N ALA A 61 21.23 20.47 -7.01
CA ALA A 61 20.10 21.27 -7.41
C ALA A 61 19.25 20.51 -8.45
N ASN A 62 17.99 20.93 -8.60
CA ASN A 62 17.04 20.34 -9.55
C ASN A 62 16.88 18.82 -9.35
N THR A 63 16.86 18.38 -8.09
CA THR A 63 16.66 16.98 -7.70
C THR A 63 15.37 16.83 -6.92
N GLN A 64 14.58 15.84 -7.27
CA GLN A 64 13.36 15.45 -6.54
C GLN A 64 13.48 13.99 -6.13
N PHE A 65 13.29 13.73 -4.85
CA PHE A 65 13.36 12.39 -4.28
C PHE A 65 11.97 11.83 -3.98
N HIS A 66 11.78 10.56 -4.33
CA HIS A 66 10.56 9.82 -4.07
C HIS A 66 10.90 8.62 -3.19
N HIS A 67 10.28 8.55 -2.01
CA HIS A 67 10.55 7.47 -1.05
C HIS A 67 9.81 6.18 -1.35
N ARG A 68 8.89 6.21 -2.32
CA ARG A 68 8.12 5.05 -2.76
C ARG A 68 7.95 5.09 -4.27
N ILE A 69 8.02 3.91 -4.87
CA ILE A 69 7.81 3.78 -6.30
C ILE A 69 6.42 4.29 -6.72
N ARG A 70 5.40 4.07 -5.88
CA ARG A 70 4.05 4.56 -6.12
C ARG A 70 3.95 6.09 -6.10
N ALA A 71 4.70 6.77 -5.22
CA ALA A 71 4.73 8.24 -5.22
C ALA A 71 5.31 8.78 -6.53
N PHE A 72 6.34 8.13 -7.07
CA PHE A 72 6.88 8.45 -8.39
C PHE A 72 5.88 8.12 -9.51
N GLN A 73 5.20 6.99 -9.43
CA GLN A 73 4.19 6.56 -10.38
C GLN A 73 3.04 7.59 -10.47
N TRP A 74 2.50 8.05 -9.33
CA TRP A 74 1.48 9.10 -9.32
C TRP A 74 1.97 10.44 -9.90
N THR A 75 3.23 10.78 -9.70
CA THR A 75 3.85 11.95 -10.33
C THR A 75 3.95 11.76 -11.85
N SER A 76 4.34 10.56 -12.31
CA SER A 76 4.43 10.25 -13.74
C SER A 76 3.05 10.25 -14.42
N TYR A 77 1.99 9.81 -13.75
CA TYR A 77 0.62 9.92 -14.25
C TYR A 77 0.24 11.38 -14.55
N GLN A 78 0.58 12.29 -13.67
CA GLN A 78 0.33 13.72 -13.88
C GLN A 78 1.07 14.29 -15.11
N TRP A 79 2.23 13.72 -15.45
CA TRP A 79 2.97 14.16 -16.64
C TRP A 79 2.43 13.54 -17.93
N VAL A 80 2.01 12.28 -17.89
CA VAL A 80 1.50 11.57 -19.07
C VAL A 80 0.11 12.08 -19.45
N LEU A 81 -0.75 12.25 -18.47
CA LEU A 81 -2.15 12.61 -18.66
C LEU A 81 -2.39 14.10 -18.93
N ASN A 82 -1.46 14.94 -18.78
CA ASN A 82 -1.27 16.36 -19.13
C ASN A 82 -2.53 17.26 -19.35
N ALA A 83 -3.73 16.72 -19.25
CA ALA A 83 -4.99 17.46 -19.34
C ALA A 83 -5.44 17.88 -17.94
N PRO A 84 -5.89 19.14 -17.72
CA PRO A 84 -6.23 19.65 -16.37
C PRO A 84 -7.27 18.80 -15.65
N LYS A 85 -8.26 18.26 -16.37
CA LYS A 85 -9.33 17.43 -15.82
C LYS A 85 -8.80 16.06 -15.33
N GLU A 86 -7.91 15.43 -16.09
CA GLU A 86 -7.31 14.15 -15.76
C GLU A 86 -6.31 14.28 -14.60
N VAL A 87 -5.56 15.38 -14.54
CA VAL A 87 -4.67 15.69 -13.41
C VAL A 87 -5.46 15.83 -12.10
N GLU A 88 -6.65 16.43 -12.15
CA GLU A 88 -7.52 16.53 -10.98
C GLU A 88 -8.03 15.16 -10.54
N GLN A 89 -8.47 14.32 -11.47
CA GLN A 89 -8.86 12.94 -11.21
C GLN A 89 -7.72 12.12 -10.55
N VAL A 90 -6.50 12.28 -11.05
CA VAL A 90 -5.31 11.63 -10.45
C VAL A 90 -5.09 12.11 -9.00
N ARG A 91 -5.27 13.39 -8.72
CA ARG A 91 -5.16 13.93 -7.35
C ARG A 91 -6.23 13.37 -6.43
N GLU A 92 -7.47 13.28 -6.90
CA GLU A 92 -8.58 12.72 -6.13
C GLU A 92 -8.39 11.23 -5.84
N ALA A 93 -7.86 10.47 -6.80
CA ALA A 93 -7.60 9.04 -6.64
C ALA A 93 -6.42 8.72 -5.71
N ASN A 94 -5.48 9.66 -5.53
CA ASN A 94 -4.33 9.49 -4.64
C ASN A 94 -4.70 9.76 -3.17
N ILE A 95 -5.29 8.77 -2.51
CA ILE A 95 -5.75 8.90 -1.12
C ILE A 95 -4.56 8.74 -0.17
N PRO A 96 -4.20 9.79 0.60
CA PRO A 96 -3.15 9.70 1.61
C PRO A 96 -3.48 8.68 2.70
N ARG A 97 -2.46 7.96 3.17
CA ARG A 97 -2.62 6.97 4.27
C ARG A 97 -3.34 7.54 5.50
N ILE A 98 -3.14 8.81 5.80
CA ILE A 98 -3.82 9.45 6.94
C ILE A 98 -5.34 9.47 6.76
N ILE A 99 -5.83 9.66 5.54
CA ILE A 99 -7.26 9.61 5.23
C ILE A 99 -7.79 8.18 5.40
N ILE A 100 -7.06 7.18 4.88
CA ILE A 100 -7.40 5.76 5.06
C ILE A 100 -7.51 5.44 6.56
N LYS A 101 -6.54 5.87 7.36
CA LYS A 101 -6.53 5.66 8.81
C LYS A 101 -7.79 6.21 9.49
N TRP A 102 -8.16 7.45 9.18
CA TRP A 102 -9.34 8.05 9.79
C TRP A 102 -10.65 7.42 9.31
N ARG A 103 -10.74 6.98 8.05
CA ARG A 103 -11.90 6.24 7.55
C ARG A 103 -12.04 4.87 8.26
N VAL A 104 -10.94 4.12 8.42
CA VAL A 104 -10.92 2.87 9.20
C VAL A 104 -11.33 3.14 10.66
N PHE A 105 -10.77 4.18 11.27
CA PHE A 105 -11.12 4.58 12.62
C PHE A 105 -12.62 4.86 12.77
N GLN A 106 -13.21 5.61 11.86
CA GLN A 106 -14.65 5.92 11.86
C GLN A 106 -15.52 4.68 11.65
N ALA A 107 -15.13 3.78 10.73
CA ALA A 107 -15.86 2.54 10.47
C ALA A 107 -15.93 1.66 11.73
N LEU A 108 -14.80 1.51 12.43
CA LEU A 108 -14.71 0.67 13.63
C LEU A 108 -15.27 1.36 14.90
N ARG A 109 -15.26 2.70 14.97
CA ARG A 109 -15.65 3.45 16.16
C ARG A 109 -17.07 3.14 16.62
N LYS A 110 -18.01 3.01 15.69
CA LYS A 110 -19.42 2.70 15.98
C LYS A 110 -19.57 1.34 16.67
N CYS A 111 -18.68 0.40 16.38
CA CYS A 111 -18.68 -0.95 16.93
C CYS A 111 -17.99 -1.02 18.31
N ILE A 112 -17.21 -0.02 18.71
CA ILE A 112 -16.35 -0.05 19.90
C ILE A 112 -16.86 0.85 21.02
N LEU A 113 -17.64 1.88 20.69
CA LEU A 113 -18.20 2.80 21.68
C LEU A 113 -19.22 2.15 22.65
N PRO A 114 -20.10 1.23 22.24
CA PRO A 114 -21.04 0.57 23.14
C PRO A 114 -20.33 -0.20 24.28
N GLU A 115 -21.03 -0.41 25.38
CA GLU A 115 -20.52 -1.24 26.49
C GLU A 115 -20.38 -2.70 26.10
N GLN A 116 -21.28 -3.21 25.30
CA GLN A 116 -21.28 -4.56 24.76
C GLN A 116 -20.99 -4.54 23.25
N ILE A 117 -20.51 -5.67 22.71
CA ILE A 117 -20.25 -5.81 21.29
C ILE A 117 -21.59 -5.71 20.54
N PRO A 118 -21.79 -4.71 19.66
CA PRO A 118 -23.06 -4.51 18.95
C PRO A 118 -23.18 -5.34 17.66
N LEU A 119 -22.28 -6.30 17.46
CA LEU A 119 -22.19 -7.13 16.25
C LEU A 119 -22.57 -8.58 16.54
N ASP A 120 -23.25 -9.19 15.61
CA ASP A 120 -23.49 -10.62 15.62
C ASP A 120 -22.18 -11.40 15.39
N VAL A 121 -22.13 -12.64 15.87
CA VAL A 121 -20.92 -13.50 15.77
C VAL A 121 -20.50 -13.74 14.32
N ASP A 122 -21.47 -13.77 13.41
CA ASP A 122 -21.23 -13.99 11.98
C ASP A 122 -20.78 -12.72 11.22
N HIS A 123 -20.78 -11.57 11.89
CA HIS A 123 -20.36 -10.32 11.26
C HIS A 123 -18.84 -10.31 11.00
N PRO A 124 -18.37 -9.95 9.79
CA PRO A 124 -16.95 -9.99 9.44
C PRO A 124 -16.00 -9.27 10.43
N LEU A 125 -16.46 -8.17 11.04
CA LEU A 125 -15.68 -7.42 12.03
C LEU A 125 -15.72 -8.02 13.45
N TYR A 126 -16.56 -9.04 13.73
CA TYR A 126 -16.76 -9.53 15.09
C TYR A 126 -15.44 -9.93 15.76
N SER A 127 -14.59 -10.68 15.07
CA SER A 127 -13.34 -11.19 15.64
C SER A 127 -12.37 -10.06 16.02
N ILE A 128 -12.26 -9.02 15.20
CA ILE A 128 -11.37 -7.88 15.50
C ILE A 128 -11.93 -6.98 16.60
N VAL A 129 -13.25 -6.74 16.58
CA VAL A 129 -13.93 -5.97 17.63
C VAL A 129 -13.86 -6.70 18.96
N LYS A 130 -14.12 -8.01 19.00
CA LYS A 130 -13.99 -8.85 20.20
C LYS A 130 -12.59 -8.75 20.82
N ARG A 131 -11.54 -8.83 20.03
CA ARG A 131 -10.15 -8.68 20.53
C ARG A 131 -9.93 -7.33 21.23
N ILE A 132 -10.54 -6.27 20.75
CA ILE A 132 -10.46 -4.94 21.38
C ILE A 132 -11.20 -4.95 22.74
N TYR A 133 -12.38 -5.56 22.80
CA TYR A 133 -13.13 -5.70 24.06
C TYR A 133 -12.38 -6.58 25.06
N ASP A 134 -11.93 -7.77 24.66
CA ASP A 134 -11.18 -8.71 25.51
C ASP A 134 -9.89 -8.07 26.07
N SER A 135 -9.23 -7.22 25.28
CA SER A 135 -8.04 -6.50 25.74
C SER A 135 -8.33 -5.42 26.79
N ALA A 136 -9.53 -4.85 26.74
CA ALA A 136 -9.98 -3.82 27.68
C ALA A 136 -10.66 -4.42 28.92
N ASP A 137 -11.21 -5.63 28.84
CA ASP A 137 -11.92 -6.30 29.95
C ASP A 137 -11.02 -6.72 31.12
N ARG A 138 -9.70 -6.67 30.92
CA ARG A 138 -8.70 -6.85 31.97
C ARG A 138 -8.59 -5.66 32.93
N LEU A 139 -9.21 -4.53 32.58
CA LEU A 139 -9.22 -3.29 33.37
C LEU A 139 -10.54 -3.17 34.12
N GLU A 140 -10.51 -2.53 35.26
CA GLU A 140 -11.71 -2.19 36.03
C GLU A 140 -12.64 -1.25 35.23
N GLN A 141 -13.91 -1.28 35.56
CA GLN A 141 -14.92 -0.49 34.83
C GLN A 141 -14.64 1.03 34.93
N GLY A 142 -14.98 1.78 33.90
CA GLY A 142 -14.91 3.24 33.90
C GLY A 142 -14.10 3.84 32.76
N THR A 143 -13.56 5.02 33.03
CA THR A 143 -12.83 5.86 32.05
C THR A 143 -11.60 5.14 31.48
N GLU A 144 -10.89 4.35 32.29
CA GLU A 144 -9.69 3.61 31.83
C GLU A 144 -10.01 2.57 30.78
N LYS A 145 -11.11 1.83 30.97
CA LYS A 145 -11.57 0.84 29.97
C LYS A 145 -11.91 1.51 28.64
N GLN A 146 -12.58 2.68 28.69
CA GLN A 146 -12.91 3.45 27.47
C GLN A 146 -11.65 3.99 26.78
N LEU A 147 -10.70 4.53 27.54
CA LEU A 147 -9.42 5.00 27.01
C LEU A 147 -8.63 3.85 26.37
N LYS A 148 -8.63 2.68 26.99
CA LYS A 148 -7.98 1.49 26.43
C LYS A 148 -8.61 1.07 25.12
N LYS A 149 -9.95 0.99 25.02
CA LYS A 149 -10.67 0.69 23.78
C LYS A 149 -10.30 1.71 22.69
N GLN A 150 -10.29 3.00 22.99
CA GLN A 150 -9.94 4.06 22.03
C GLN A 150 -8.48 3.94 21.56
N SER A 151 -7.56 3.68 22.48
CA SER A 151 -6.15 3.49 22.16
C SER A 151 -5.94 2.29 21.25
N MET A 152 -6.61 1.17 21.54
CA MET A 152 -6.56 -0.04 20.71
C MET A 152 -7.16 0.20 19.33
N LEU A 153 -8.31 0.91 19.27
CA LEU A 153 -8.94 1.30 18.01
C LEU A 153 -8.00 2.13 17.14
N TYR A 154 -7.35 3.13 17.75
CA TYR A 154 -6.39 3.97 17.05
C TYR A 154 -5.21 3.15 16.50
N TRP A 155 -4.68 2.24 17.30
CA TRP A 155 -3.60 1.34 16.89
C TRP A 155 -4.03 0.42 15.74
N VAL A 156 -5.22 -0.19 15.83
CA VAL A 156 -5.78 -1.03 14.74
C VAL A 156 -5.94 -0.21 13.47
N ALA A 157 -6.50 1.00 13.55
CA ALA A 157 -6.66 1.87 12.39
C ALA A 157 -5.31 2.23 11.74
N GLU A 158 -4.27 2.44 12.55
CA GLU A 158 -2.91 2.68 12.05
C GLU A 158 -2.36 1.45 11.32
N GLN A 159 -2.48 0.23 11.90
CA GLN A 159 -1.99 -0.99 11.26
C GLN A 159 -2.74 -1.30 9.97
N VAL A 160 -4.07 -1.21 9.98
CA VAL A 160 -4.90 -1.44 8.78
C VAL A 160 -4.58 -0.43 7.68
N SER A 161 -4.40 0.86 8.03
CA SER A 161 -4.05 1.87 7.03
C SER A 161 -2.70 1.61 6.37
N ARG A 162 -1.72 1.09 7.12
CA ARG A 162 -0.44 0.65 6.56
C ARG A 162 -0.61 -0.53 5.62
N LEU A 163 -1.37 -1.53 6.07
CA LEU A 163 -1.64 -2.73 5.29
C LEU A 163 -2.35 -2.40 3.98
N PHE A 164 -3.39 -1.57 4.01
CA PHE A 164 -4.13 -1.14 2.82
C PHE A 164 -3.27 -0.29 1.87
N SER A 165 -2.40 0.57 2.41
CA SER A 165 -1.42 1.28 1.57
C SER A 165 -0.47 0.33 0.86
N HIS A 166 0.02 -0.73 1.55
CA HIS A 166 0.86 -1.74 0.93
C HIS A 166 0.08 -2.56 -0.13
N TYR A 167 -1.18 -2.89 0.12
CA TYR A 167 -1.98 -3.57 -0.89
C TYR A 167 -2.15 -2.72 -2.15
N MET A 168 -2.42 -1.44 -2.03
CA MET A 168 -2.46 -0.53 -3.18
C MET A 168 -1.11 -0.46 -3.91
N ASP A 169 0.00 -0.55 -3.19
CA ASP A 169 1.34 -0.53 -3.79
C ASP A 169 1.68 -1.83 -4.55
N TYR A 170 1.17 -2.99 -4.10
CA TYR A 170 1.60 -4.29 -4.61
C TYR A 170 0.49 -5.17 -5.18
N ARG A 171 -0.77 -4.81 -4.98
CA ARG A 171 -1.96 -5.62 -5.31
C ARG A 171 -3.01 -4.82 -6.07
N GLY A 172 -2.59 -3.77 -6.75
CA GLY A 172 -3.46 -2.90 -7.54
C GLY A 172 -3.90 -3.55 -8.85
N TYR A 173 -3.88 -2.77 -9.91
CA TYR A 173 -4.34 -3.15 -11.23
C TYR A 173 -3.59 -4.35 -11.83
N CYS A 174 -4.32 -5.27 -12.47
CA CYS A 174 -3.74 -6.35 -13.27
C CYS A 174 -3.77 -6.01 -14.76
N ALA A 175 -2.61 -5.74 -15.33
CA ALA A 175 -2.45 -5.45 -16.76
C ALA A 175 -2.88 -6.62 -17.70
N ARG A 176 -3.10 -7.82 -17.16
CA ARG A 176 -3.53 -8.99 -17.95
C ARG A 176 -5.02 -9.10 -18.17
N ASN A 177 -5.82 -8.20 -17.60
CA ASN A 177 -7.29 -8.22 -17.69
C ASN A 177 -7.91 -9.59 -17.35
N CYS A 178 -7.34 -10.30 -16.38
CA CYS A 178 -7.90 -11.57 -15.95
C CYS A 178 -9.23 -11.31 -15.22
N PRO A 179 -10.25 -12.17 -15.43
CA PRO A 179 -11.47 -12.10 -14.64
C PRO A 179 -11.14 -12.23 -13.14
N PRO A 180 -11.75 -11.43 -12.26
CA PRO A 180 -11.43 -11.39 -10.83
C PRO A 180 -11.40 -12.77 -10.16
N ASN A 181 -12.33 -13.66 -10.55
CA ASN A 181 -12.49 -15.00 -9.97
C ASN A 181 -11.57 -16.08 -10.55
N ASN A 182 -10.89 -15.83 -11.67
CA ASN A 182 -10.10 -16.84 -12.38
C ASN A 182 -8.60 -16.60 -12.33
N CYS A 183 -8.16 -15.55 -11.66
CA CYS A 183 -6.77 -15.23 -11.58
C CYS A 183 -6.25 -15.47 -10.17
N GLY A 184 -5.49 -16.52 -9.94
CA GLY A 184 -4.66 -16.68 -8.75
C GLY A 184 -3.56 -15.60 -8.64
N CYS A 185 -3.63 -14.58 -9.50
CA CYS A 185 -2.71 -13.47 -9.52
C CYS A 185 -2.98 -12.51 -8.35
N PRO A 186 -2.00 -12.29 -7.49
CA PRO A 186 -2.15 -11.39 -6.35
C PRO A 186 -2.55 -9.96 -6.70
N SER A 187 -2.38 -9.54 -7.95
CA SER A 187 -2.71 -8.20 -8.40
C SER A 187 -4.21 -7.92 -8.56
N ASN A 188 -5.08 -8.94 -8.52
CA ASN A 188 -6.53 -8.75 -8.63
C ASN A 188 -7.27 -8.70 -7.29
N TRP A 189 -6.57 -8.77 -6.17
CA TRP A 189 -7.22 -8.78 -4.87
C TRP A 189 -8.12 -7.58 -4.64
N LEU A 190 -7.62 -6.39 -4.94
CA LEU A 190 -8.33 -5.16 -4.66
C LEU A 190 -9.54 -4.97 -5.57
N GLU A 191 -9.46 -5.43 -6.81
CA GLU A 191 -10.59 -5.44 -7.73
C GLU A 191 -11.69 -6.39 -7.25
N SER A 192 -11.33 -7.62 -6.84
CA SER A 192 -12.26 -8.57 -6.25
C SER A 192 -12.94 -8.00 -5.01
N TRP A 193 -12.17 -7.40 -4.12
CA TRP A 193 -12.72 -6.75 -2.92
C TRP A 193 -13.60 -5.55 -3.22
N GLY A 194 -13.28 -4.76 -4.26
CA GLY A 194 -14.13 -3.67 -4.72
C GLY A 194 -15.51 -4.13 -5.20
N GLN A 195 -15.59 -5.37 -5.72
CA GLN A 195 -16.81 -6.01 -6.19
C GLN A 195 -17.48 -6.91 -5.13
N ASP A 196 -17.02 -6.91 -3.88
CA ASP A 196 -17.42 -7.82 -2.79
C ASP A 196 -17.21 -9.31 -3.09
N ILE A 197 -16.22 -9.62 -3.90
CA ILE A 197 -15.87 -10.99 -4.23
C ILE A 197 -14.81 -11.47 -3.24
N ALA A 198 -15.14 -12.56 -2.51
CA ALA A 198 -14.17 -13.22 -1.64
C ALA A 198 -13.04 -13.87 -2.44
N LEU A 199 -11.82 -13.76 -1.90
CA LEU A 199 -10.67 -14.40 -2.51
C LEU A 199 -10.68 -15.90 -2.23
N ASP A 200 -10.25 -16.70 -3.21
CA ASP A 200 -10.02 -18.13 -3.00
C ASP A 200 -8.70 -18.33 -2.25
N ILE A 201 -8.79 -18.23 -0.92
CA ILE A 201 -7.61 -18.28 -0.05
C ILE A 201 -6.98 -19.68 -0.04
N GLU A 202 -7.73 -20.73 -0.31
CA GLU A 202 -7.18 -22.08 -0.32
C GLU A 202 -6.14 -22.26 -1.42
N GLN A 203 -6.35 -21.62 -2.58
CA GLN A 203 -5.34 -21.58 -3.64
C GLN A 203 -4.15 -20.65 -3.35
N MET A 204 -4.30 -19.72 -2.40
CA MET A 204 -3.28 -18.73 -2.07
C MET A 204 -2.41 -19.14 -0.89
N ILE A 205 -2.86 -20.07 -0.05
CA ILE A 205 -2.07 -20.58 1.07
C ILE A 205 -0.95 -21.44 0.51
N TYR A 206 0.29 -21.00 0.74
CA TYR A 206 1.46 -21.78 0.40
C TYR A 206 1.45 -23.09 1.18
N SER A 207 1.39 -24.21 0.45
CA SER A 207 1.57 -25.53 1.04
C SER A 207 3.07 -25.81 1.15
N PRO A 208 3.63 -25.88 2.36
CA PRO A 208 5.04 -26.24 2.52
C PRO A 208 5.28 -27.63 1.95
N LYS A 209 6.45 -27.85 1.33
CA LYS A 209 6.86 -29.17 0.86
C LYS A 209 7.68 -29.86 1.93
N ASP A 210 7.48 -31.17 2.06
CA ASP A 210 8.32 -32.02 2.92
C ASP A 210 9.72 -32.20 2.32
N GLU A 211 10.59 -32.91 3.04
CA GLU A 211 11.97 -33.21 2.60
C GLU A 211 12.03 -33.99 1.27
N ASN A 212 10.93 -34.63 0.87
CA ASN A 212 10.79 -35.40 -0.37
C ASN A 212 10.12 -34.60 -1.49
N GLY A 213 9.74 -33.34 -1.23
CA GLY A 213 9.09 -32.46 -2.19
C GLY A 213 7.58 -32.65 -2.32
N HIS A 214 6.92 -33.44 -1.45
CA HIS A 214 5.47 -33.59 -1.42
C HIS A 214 4.83 -32.42 -0.68
N GLU A 215 3.69 -31.95 -1.19
CA GLU A 215 2.93 -30.88 -0.55
C GLU A 215 2.33 -31.36 0.78
N MET A 216 2.66 -30.66 1.86
CA MET A 216 2.07 -30.89 3.17
C MET A 216 0.68 -30.26 3.23
N GLN A 217 -0.30 -31.02 3.80
CA GLN A 217 -1.63 -30.46 4.01
C GLN A 217 -1.59 -29.31 5.03
N VAL A 218 -2.10 -28.16 4.63
CA VAL A 218 -2.28 -27.03 5.54
C VAL A 218 -3.41 -27.37 6.53
N ALA A 219 -3.15 -27.21 7.82
CA ALA A 219 -4.12 -27.49 8.86
C ALA A 219 -5.39 -26.65 8.70
N ASP A 220 -6.56 -27.23 8.92
CA ASP A 220 -7.86 -26.59 8.71
C ASP A 220 -8.03 -25.31 9.53
N PHE A 221 -7.46 -25.23 10.73
CA PHE A 221 -7.50 -24.00 11.54
C PHE A 221 -6.80 -22.81 10.86
N VAL A 222 -5.74 -23.06 10.08
CA VAL A 222 -5.03 -22.01 9.33
C VAL A 222 -5.92 -21.48 8.20
N LYS A 223 -6.63 -22.36 7.52
CA LYS A 223 -7.60 -22.01 6.48
C LYS A 223 -8.75 -21.17 7.05
N ILE A 224 -9.29 -21.59 8.19
CA ILE A 224 -10.36 -20.85 8.89
C ILE A 224 -9.87 -19.45 9.27
N GLN A 225 -8.70 -19.33 9.90
CA GLN A 225 -8.13 -18.04 10.26
C GLN A 225 -7.86 -17.14 9.04
N ALA A 226 -7.41 -17.71 7.93
CA ALA A 226 -7.17 -16.96 6.71
C ALA A 226 -8.47 -16.42 6.11
N ARG A 227 -9.56 -17.21 6.12
CA ARG A 227 -10.89 -16.76 5.68
C ARG A 227 -11.44 -15.64 6.56
N GLU A 228 -11.30 -15.76 7.88
CA GLU A 228 -11.69 -14.69 8.81
C GLU A 228 -10.90 -13.40 8.57
N LEU A 229 -9.59 -13.53 8.36
CA LEU A 229 -8.71 -12.38 8.05
C LEU A 229 -9.10 -11.71 6.73
N GLU A 230 -9.42 -12.48 5.71
CA GLU A 230 -9.89 -11.95 4.43
C GLU A 230 -11.23 -11.24 4.58
N ALA A 231 -12.20 -11.87 5.24
CA ALA A 231 -13.56 -11.37 5.34
C ALA A 231 -13.62 -9.97 6.00
N TRP A 232 -12.92 -9.76 7.12
CA TRP A 232 -12.93 -8.44 7.76
C TRP A 232 -12.14 -7.39 6.98
N GLN A 233 -11.05 -7.79 6.30
CA GLN A 233 -10.26 -6.87 5.47
C GLN A 233 -11.06 -6.44 4.24
N ARG A 234 -11.74 -7.37 3.56
CA ARG A 234 -12.62 -7.09 2.42
C ARG A 234 -13.75 -6.15 2.84
N TRP A 235 -14.41 -6.43 3.96
CA TRP A 235 -15.49 -5.58 4.50
C TRP A 235 -14.98 -4.15 4.76
N LEU A 236 -13.84 -4.00 5.47
CA LEU A 236 -13.24 -2.69 5.73
C LEU A 236 -12.79 -2.00 4.44
N TRP A 237 -12.19 -2.74 3.51
CA TRP A 237 -11.79 -2.20 2.22
C TRP A 237 -12.95 -1.52 1.51
N GLN A 238 -14.09 -2.18 1.40
CA GLN A 238 -15.29 -1.62 0.78
C GLN A 238 -15.76 -0.34 1.48
N HIS A 239 -15.82 -0.35 2.82
CA HIS A 239 -16.27 0.81 3.60
C HIS A 239 -15.30 1.99 3.57
N VAL A 240 -14.03 1.74 3.34
CA VAL A 240 -12.98 2.77 3.30
C VAL A 240 -12.85 3.38 1.91
N PHE A 241 -13.05 2.59 0.84
CA PHE A 241 -12.79 3.00 -0.54
C PHE A 241 -14.05 3.01 -1.43
N GLN A 242 -15.23 2.92 -0.86
CA GLN A 242 -16.51 2.72 -1.54
C GLN A 242 -16.67 3.53 -2.85
N ASP A 243 -16.36 4.82 -2.82
CA ASP A 243 -16.55 5.73 -3.96
C ASP A 243 -15.23 6.03 -4.71
N ASP A 244 -14.09 5.71 -4.11
CA ASP A 244 -12.77 6.15 -4.62
C ASP A 244 -12.05 5.04 -5.37
N TYR A 245 -12.39 3.77 -5.11
CA TYR A 245 -11.67 2.65 -5.70
C TYR A 245 -11.86 2.54 -7.21
N ALA A 246 -13.06 2.80 -7.71
CA ALA A 246 -13.34 2.84 -9.13
C ALA A 246 -12.50 3.93 -9.85
N LYS A 247 -12.30 5.08 -9.22
CA LYS A 247 -11.44 6.16 -9.73
C LYS A 247 -9.98 5.73 -9.78
N ILE A 248 -9.51 5.02 -8.74
CA ILE A 248 -8.13 4.50 -8.69
C ILE A 248 -7.89 3.53 -9.85
N LEU A 249 -8.81 2.58 -10.07
CA LEU A 249 -8.70 1.61 -11.16
C LEU A 249 -8.74 2.27 -12.53
N GLU A 250 -9.60 3.26 -12.72
CA GLU A 250 -9.70 3.98 -13.99
C GLU A 250 -8.39 4.70 -14.32
N ILE A 251 -7.77 5.37 -13.35
CA ILE A 251 -6.47 6.05 -13.55
C ILE A 251 -5.36 5.03 -13.83
N GLU A 252 -5.33 3.91 -13.13
CA GLU A 252 -4.33 2.86 -13.39
C GLU A 252 -4.50 2.27 -14.79
N ARG A 253 -5.74 2.05 -15.23
CA ARG A 253 -6.03 1.58 -16.58
C ARG A 253 -5.57 2.56 -17.64
N LEU A 254 -5.94 3.84 -17.52
CA LEU A 254 -5.54 4.90 -18.46
C LEU A 254 -4.02 5.08 -18.57
N TYR A 255 -3.29 4.75 -17.52
CA TYR A 255 -1.83 4.85 -17.54
C TYR A 255 -1.17 3.67 -18.28
N TRP A 256 -1.76 2.47 -18.21
CA TRP A 256 -1.18 1.27 -18.82
C TRP A 256 -1.65 0.99 -20.25
N GLU A 257 -2.73 1.62 -20.69
CA GLU A 257 -3.18 1.67 -22.09
C GLU A 257 -2.40 2.73 -22.89
#